data_53b1fb02747b6633dfc760be6378edd9
#
_entry.id   53b1fb02747b6633dfc760be6378edd9
#
_cell.length_a   1.000
_cell.length_b   1.000
_cell.length_c   1.000
_cell.angle_alpha   90.00
_cell.angle_beta   90.00
_cell.angle_gamma   90.00
#
_symmetry.space_group_name_H-M   'P 1'
#
loop_
_entity.id
_entity.type
_entity.pdbx_description
1 polymer ?
#
loop_
_entity_poly.entity_id
_entity_poly.type
_entity_poly.pdbx_seq_one_letter_code
_entity_poly.pdbx_strand_id
1 'polypeptide(L)'
;MFLTESEKHISNEYLTQGYIIRPVADLEALAWMRSQFIHLIADALEVDADSRAEDILNQIHQKVPVAELNNFRLKIIRGFNAIEQFREMYFRVARPYLESLVGNELAMQLRVNLSIQLPGDESSLLPVHADTWSGDSPFEVVVWLPLVDCYRSKAMYILPPVADAELSQQFVESAGNNSEDLYQSIRGEVKWLNVGYGEVLIFNQALPHGNRINEESETRWSMNCRFKGVFTPYGDKKIGEFFEPITLRAASKTGMAYRLPKVS
;
A
#
# COMPACT_ATOMS: atom_id res chain seq x y z
N MET A 1 -11.23 -19.58 -19.07
CA MET A 1 -11.53 -18.82 -17.84
C MET A 1 -12.67 -17.86 -18.17
N PHE A 2 -13.69 -17.76 -17.31
CA PHE A 2 -14.93 -16.99 -17.59
C PHE A 2 -14.83 -15.54 -17.09
N LEU A 3 -13.73 -14.86 -17.41
CA LEU A 3 -13.50 -13.44 -17.10
C LEU A 3 -13.95 -12.58 -18.29
N THR A 4 -14.44 -11.39 -18.02
CA THR A 4 -14.67 -10.35 -19.03
C THR A 4 -13.37 -9.91 -19.67
N GLU A 5 -13.40 -9.25 -20.82
CA GLU A 5 -12.19 -8.75 -21.48
C GLU A 5 -11.47 -7.71 -20.61
N SER A 6 -12.18 -6.87 -19.87
CA SER A 6 -11.59 -5.92 -18.93
C SER A 6 -10.86 -6.61 -17.78
N GLU A 7 -11.45 -7.63 -17.17
CA GLU A 7 -10.81 -8.42 -16.11
C GLU A 7 -9.59 -9.18 -16.63
N LYS A 8 -9.64 -9.74 -17.83
CA LYS A 8 -8.49 -10.38 -18.48
C LYS A 8 -7.34 -9.37 -18.68
N HIS A 9 -7.66 -8.18 -19.17
CA HIS A 9 -6.66 -7.14 -19.41
C HIS A 9 -5.94 -6.75 -18.12
N ILE A 10 -6.69 -6.41 -17.06
CA ILE A 10 -6.14 -6.07 -15.76
C ILE A 10 -5.33 -7.23 -15.17
N SER A 11 -5.86 -8.47 -15.26
CA SER A 11 -5.17 -9.65 -14.75
C SER A 11 -3.86 -9.93 -15.48
N ASN A 12 -3.85 -9.82 -16.81
CA ASN A 12 -2.65 -10.05 -17.61
C ASN A 12 -1.56 -8.99 -17.30
N GLU A 13 -1.94 -7.73 -17.15
CA GLU A 13 -1.02 -6.67 -16.77
C GLU A 13 -0.40 -6.94 -15.39
N TYR A 14 -1.25 -7.24 -14.39
CA TYR A 14 -0.80 -7.56 -13.05
C TYR A 14 0.13 -8.78 -13.01
N LEU A 15 -0.21 -9.86 -13.72
CA LEU A 15 0.62 -11.07 -13.78
C LEU A 15 1.96 -10.83 -14.50
N THR A 16 1.98 -9.96 -15.50
CA THR A 16 3.19 -9.69 -16.30
C THR A 16 4.12 -8.69 -15.60
N GLN A 17 3.55 -7.64 -14.99
CA GLN A 17 4.34 -6.55 -14.40
C GLN A 17 4.50 -6.68 -12.88
N GLY A 18 3.61 -7.43 -12.22
CA GLY A 18 3.52 -7.51 -10.76
C GLY A 18 2.73 -6.37 -10.14
N TYR A 19 2.21 -5.43 -10.93
CA TYR A 19 1.43 -4.29 -10.47
C TYR A 19 0.53 -3.72 -11.57
N ILE A 20 -0.41 -2.87 -11.16
CA ILE A 20 -1.16 -1.96 -12.03
C ILE A 20 -1.16 -0.56 -11.43
N ILE A 21 -1.17 0.46 -12.29
CA ILE A 21 -1.42 1.86 -11.92
C ILE A 21 -2.68 2.31 -12.64
N ARG A 22 -3.62 2.90 -11.90
CA ARG A 22 -4.93 3.33 -12.44
C ARG A 22 -5.34 4.67 -11.83
N PRO A 23 -6.15 5.46 -12.54
CA PRO A 23 -6.86 6.57 -11.91
C PRO A 23 -7.64 6.07 -10.70
N VAL A 24 -7.69 6.84 -9.61
CA VAL A 24 -8.54 6.49 -8.47
C VAL A 24 -10.01 6.39 -8.90
N ALA A 25 -10.71 5.39 -8.41
CA ALA A 25 -12.10 5.15 -8.76
C ALA A 25 -13.06 6.18 -8.14
N ASP A 26 -12.63 6.89 -7.10
CA ASP A 26 -13.43 7.86 -6.36
C ASP A 26 -12.55 9.06 -5.96
N LEU A 27 -12.63 10.12 -6.78
CA LEU A 27 -11.88 11.36 -6.55
C LEU A 27 -12.38 12.14 -5.33
N GLU A 28 -13.67 12.04 -4.99
CA GLU A 28 -14.24 12.71 -3.82
C GLU A 28 -13.69 12.08 -2.53
N ALA A 29 -13.61 10.73 -2.50
CA ALA A 29 -13.00 10.03 -1.39
C ALA A 29 -11.50 10.39 -1.22
N LEU A 30 -10.75 10.50 -2.31
CA LEU A 30 -9.36 10.94 -2.29
C LEU A 30 -9.22 12.37 -1.77
N ALA A 31 -10.01 13.31 -2.29
CA ALA A 31 -10.00 14.71 -1.87
C ALA A 31 -10.35 14.85 -0.38
N TRP A 32 -11.37 14.11 0.06
CA TRP A 32 -11.77 14.08 1.47
C TRP A 32 -10.63 13.56 2.37
N MET A 33 -10.00 12.43 2.02
CA MET A 33 -8.86 11.92 2.79
C MET A 33 -7.71 12.95 2.86
N ARG A 34 -7.37 13.57 1.72
CA ARG A 34 -6.32 14.61 1.68
C ARG A 34 -6.65 15.79 2.58
N SER A 35 -7.93 16.23 2.63
CA SER A 35 -8.35 17.29 3.55
C SER A 35 -8.18 16.91 5.02
N GLN A 36 -8.47 15.63 5.39
CA GLN A 36 -8.23 15.15 6.75
C GLN A 36 -6.73 15.22 7.12
N PHE A 37 -5.83 14.89 6.18
CA PHE A 37 -4.39 15.05 6.42
C PHE A 37 -4.00 16.49 6.68
N ILE A 38 -4.54 17.46 5.92
CA ILE A 38 -4.25 18.88 6.12
C ILE A 38 -4.68 19.35 7.50
N HIS A 39 -5.88 18.98 7.95
CA HIS A 39 -6.34 19.31 9.30
C HIS A 39 -5.44 18.68 10.38
N LEU A 40 -5.11 17.39 10.25
CA LEU A 40 -4.23 16.70 11.20
C LEU A 40 -2.82 17.30 11.25
N ILE A 41 -2.30 17.75 10.11
CA ILE A 41 -1.00 18.42 10.03
C ILE A 41 -1.08 19.80 10.68
N ALA A 42 -2.13 20.56 10.38
CA ALA A 42 -2.34 21.89 10.97
C ALA A 42 -2.44 21.80 12.50
N ASP A 43 -3.22 20.85 13.03
CA ASP A 43 -3.31 20.56 14.46
C ASP A 43 -1.99 20.07 15.07
N ALA A 44 -1.21 19.30 14.31
CA ALA A 44 0.06 18.77 14.78
C ALA A 44 1.16 19.84 14.88
N LEU A 45 1.11 20.84 14.00
CA LEU A 45 2.08 21.93 13.89
C LEU A 45 1.60 23.24 14.54
N GLU A 46 0.35 23.27 15.05
CA GLU A 46 -0.28 24.47 15.64
C GLU A 46 -0.31 25.66 14.66
N VAL A 47 -0.64 25.38 13.38
CA VAL A 47 -0.74 26.37 12.31
C VAL A 47 -2.13 26.36 11.68
N ASP A 48 -2.51 27.49 11.04
CA ASP A 48 -3.78 27.56 10.32
C ASP A 48 -3.80 26.60 9.11
N ALA A 49 -4.94 25.95 8.89
CA ALA A 49 -5.16 25.00 7.80
C ALA A 49 -5.36 25.67 6.42
N ASP A 50 -5.13 26.96 6.29
CA ASP A 50 -5.47 27.77 5.10
C ASP A 50 -4.40 27.67 3.97
N SER A 51 -3.39 26.83 4.13
CA SER A 51 -2.37 26.57 3.11
C SER A 51 -2.89 25.63 2.02
N ARG A 52 -2.48 25.84 0.76
CA ARG A 52 -2.76 24.85 -0.29
C ARG A 52 -2.21 23.48 0.14
N ALA A 53 -3.07 22.45 0.06
CA ALA A 53 -2.75 21.10 0.50
C ALA A 53 -1.44 20.57 -0.09
N GLU A 54 -1.21 20.85 -1.38
CA GLU A 54 -0.03 20.43 -2.10
C GLU A 54 1.25 21.07 -1.54
N ASP A 55 1.20 22.38 -1.27
CA ASP A 55 2.36 23.11 -0.76
C ASP A 55 2.76 22.61 0.64
N ILE A 56 1.78 22.36 1.52
CA ILE A 56 2.10 21.91 2.88
C ILE A 56 2.66 20.48 2.89
N LEU A 57 2.14 19.58 2.05
CA LEU A 57 2.61 18.21 1.96
C LEU A 57 4.01 18.15 1.34
N ASN A 58 4.21 18.78 0.20
CA ASN A 58 5.50 18.77 -0.50
C ASN A 58 6.61 19.44 0.30
N GLN A 59 6.28 20.47 1.11
CA GLN A 59 7.25 21.29 1.85
C GLN A 59 7.30 20.99 3.36
N ILE A 60 6.71 19.88 3.83
CA ILE A 60 6.66 19.57 5.26
C ILE A 60 8.04 19.46 5.90
N HIS A 61 9.07 19.06 5.14
CA HIS A 61 10.47 18.98 5.57
C HIS A 61 11.03 20.32 6.04
N GLN A 62 10.46 21.46 5.64
CA GLN A 62 10.84 22.78 6.12
C GLN A 62 10.29 23.07 7.53
N LYS A 63 9.30 22.31 7.99
CA LYS A 63 8.61 22.49 9.28
C LYS A 63 8.89 21.36 10.26
N VAL A 64 9.15 20.15 9.77
CA VAL A 64 9.38 18.96 10.58
C VAL A 64 10.81 18.46 10.33
N PRO A 65 11.72 18.62 11.29
CA PRO A 65 13.08 18.08 11.17
C PRO A 65 13.09 16.56 11.26
N VAL A 66 14.10 15.91 10.66
CA VAL A 66 14.25 14.44 10.62
C VAL A 66 14.16 13.82 12.03
N ALA A 67 14.74 14.46 13.05
CA ALA A 67 14.70 13.96 14.43
C ALA A 67 13.27 13.84 15.00
N GLU A 68 12.34 14.65 14.53
CA GLU A 68 10.93 14.66 14.99
C GLU A 68 9.99 13.89 14.04
N LEU A 69 10.46 13.50 12.88
CA LEU A 69 9.64 12.89 11.82
C LEU A 69 8.86 11.66 12.31
N ASN A 70 9.49 10.79 13.09
CA ASN A 70 8.83 9.59 13.56
C ASN A 70 7.66 9.90 14.51
N ASN A 71 7.84 10.83 15.45
CA ASN A 71 6.79 11.26 16.38
C ASN A 71 5.64 11.94 15.62
N PHE A 72 5.99 12.84 14.70
CA PHE A 72 5.03 13.49 13.82
C PHE A 72 4.23 12.47 13.01
N ARG A 73 4.90 11.54 12.30
CA ARG A 73 4.26 10.48 11.52
C ARG A 73 3.30 9.64 12.37
N LEU A 74 3.72 9.23 13.58
CA LEU A 74 2.87 8.44 14.48
C LEU A 74 1.64 9.22 14.96
N LYS A 75 1.77 10.54 15.20
CA LYS A 75 0.63 11.42 15.53
C LYS A 75 -0.38 11.42 14.37
N ILE A 76 0.08 11.62 13.14
CA ILE A 76 -0.78 11.62 11.95
C ILE A 76 -1.43 10.25 11.72
N ILE A 77 -0.67 9.14 11.81
CA ILE A 77 -1.20 7.78 11.66
C ILE A 77 -2.33 7.50 12.67
N ARG A 78 -2.13 7.86 13.92
CA ARG A 78 -3.16 7.68 14.97
C ARG A 78 -4.39 8.54 14.68
N GLY A 79 -4.18 9.78 14.24
CA GLY A 79 -5.25 10.71 13.92
C GLY A 79 -6.18 10.17 12.85
N PHE A 80 -5.68 9.88 11.66
CA PHE A 80 -6.55 9.44 10.57
C PHE A 80 -7.13 8.03 10.76
N ASN A 81 -6.39 7.09 11.40
CA ASN A 81 -6.94 5.77 11.72
C ASN A 81 -8.01 5.82 12.84
N ALA A 82 -8.15 6.91 13.57
CA ALA A 82 -9.24 7.13 14.52
C ALA A 82 -10.53 7.65 13.85
N ILE A 83 -10.47 8.09 12.60
CA ILE A 83 -11.63 8.55 11.83
C ILE A 83 -12.38 7.33 11.28
N GLU A 84 -13.57 7.07 11.77
CA GLU A 84 -14.38 5.87 11.47
C GLU A 84 -14.53 5.60 9.96
N GLN A 85 -14.77 6.65 9.16
CA GLN A 85 -15.00 6.54 7.73
C GLN A 85 -13.71 6.39 6.90
N PHE A 86 -12.51 6.58 7.49
CA PHE A 86 -11.28 6.71 6.73
C PHE A 86 -10.96 5.44 5.91
N ARG A 87 -11.14 4.27 6.51
CA ARG A 87 -10.90 2.99 5.83
C ARG A 87 -11.87 2.73 4.68
N GLU A 88 -13.14 3.13 4.84
CA GLU A 88 -14.11 3.04 3.75
C GLU A 88 -13.71 3.93 2.57
N MET A 89 -13.31 5.19 2.82
CA MET A 89 -12.85 6.09 1.77
C MET A 89 -11.60 5.54 1.07
N TYR A 90 -10.68 4.96 1.85
CA TYR A 90 -9.49 4.31 1.29
C TYR A 90 -9.83 3.11 0.41
N PHE A 91 -10.80 2.29 0.78
CA PHE A 91 -11.29 1.19 -0.05
C PHE A 91 -11.94 1.69 -1.35
N ARG A 92 -12.75 2.75 -1.29
CA ARG A 92 -13.48 3.29 -2.44
C ARG A 92 -12.58 3.70 -3.59
N VAL A 93 -11.39 4.24 -3.31
CA VAL A 93 -10.44 4.68 -4.36
C VAL A 93 -9.91 3.54 -5.24
N ALA A 94 -9.93 2.30 -4.76
CA ALA A 94 -9.38 1.14 -5.46
C ALA A 94 -10.40 0.03 -5.72
N ARG A 95 -11.64 0.18 -5.26
CA ARG A 95 -12.66 -0.87 -5.23
C ARG A 95 -12.82 -1.67 -6.52
N PRO A 96 -13.06 -1.09 -7.71
CA PRO A 96 -13.30 -1.87 -8.92
C PRO A 96 -12.09 -2.70 -9.36
N TYR A 97 -10.89 -2.21 -9.08
CA TYR A 97 -9.65 -2.92 -9.39
C TYR A 97 -9.41 -4.07 -8.41
N LEU A 98 -9.71 -3.87 -7.13
CA LEU A 98 -9.66 -4.93 -6.12
C LEU A 98 -10.67 -6.04 -6.42
N GLU A 99 -11.89 -5.68 -6.80
CA GLU A 99 -12.93 -6.66 -7.18
C GLU A 99 -12.50 -7.47 -8.41
N SER A 100 -11.77 -6.87 -9.36
CA SER A 100 -11.22 -7.55 -10.55
C SER A 100 -10.03 -8.45 -10.26
N LEU A 101 -9.11 -8.03 -9.37
CA LEU A 101 -7.87 -8.76 -9.10
C LEU A 101 -8.01 -9.81 -8.00
N VAL A 102 -8.80 -9.53 -6.97
CA VAL A 102 -8.87 -10.34 -5.74
C VAL A 102 -10.22 -11.03 -5.61
N GLY A 103 -11.30 -10.35 -5.99
CA GLY A 103 -12.68 -10.81 -5.86
C GLY A 103 -13.53 -9.85 -5.03
N ASN A 104 -14.82 -10.19 -4.90
CA ASN A 104 -15.82 -9.30 -4.33
C ASN A 104 -16.14 -9.55 -2.85
N GLU A 105 -15.50 -10.51 -2.21
CA GLU A 105 -15.55 -10.76 -0.76
C GLU A 105 -14.17 -10.54 -0.16
N LEU A 106 -13.96 -9.30 0.26
CA LEU A 106 -12.66 -8.78 0.63
C LEU A 106 -12.49 -8.66 2.15
N ALA A 107 -11.30 -8.98 2.59
CA ALA A 107 -10.77 -8.59 3.89
C ALA A 107 -9.73 -7.45 3.68
N MET A 108 -9.78 -6.48 4.57
CA MET A 108 -8.90 -5.31 4.59
C MET A 108 -8.12 -5.27 5.90
N GLN A 109 -6.87 -4.86 5.82
CA GLN A 109 -6.05 -4.59 7.00
C GLN A 109 -6.74 -3.59 7.93
N LEU A 110 -6.64 -3.82 9.25
CA LEU A 110 -7.31 -3.00 10.27
C LEU A 110 -6.81 -1.55 10.35
N ARG A 111 -5.60 -1.29 9.87
CA ARG A 111 -5.00 0.05 9.87
C ARG A 111 -4.42 0.37 8.51
N VAL A 112 -4.62 1.59 8.06
CA VAL A 112 -3.90 2.14 6.90
C VAL A 112 -2.55 2.64 7.39
N ASN A 113 -1.48 2.27 6.70
CA ASN A 113 -0.11 2.72 6.99
C ASN A 113 0.18 4.05 6.27
N LEU A 114 1.12 4.81 6.81
CA LEU A 114 1.62 6.06 6.24
C LEU A 114 3.14 6.04 6.16
N SER A 115 3.65 6.38 5.00
CA SER A 115 5.06 6.66 4.77
C SER A 115 5.24 8.14 4.44
N ILE A 116 6.14 8.80 5.16
CA ILE A 116 6.61 10.15 4.89
C ILE A 116 8.11 10.04 4.68
N GLN A 117 8.61 10.55 3.56
CA GLN A 117 10.05 10.53 3.27
C GLN A 117 10.49 11.94 2.88
N LEU A 118 11.29 12.55 3.74
CA LEU A 118 11.83 13.89 3.52
C LEU A 118 12.97 13.85 2.49
N PRO A 119 13.27 14.97 1.81
CA PRO A 119 14.46 15.10 0.98
C PRO A 119 15.75 14.76 1.74
N GLY A 120 16.59 13.90 1.18
CA GLY A 120 17.88 13.50 1.74
C GLY A 120 17.81 12.66 3.04
N ASP A 121 16.63 12.23 3.46
CA ASP A 121 16.41 11.49 4.71
C ASP A 121 16.67 9.99 4.54
N GLU A 122 17.61 9.47 5.32
CA GLU A 122 17.94 8.04 5.39
C GLU A 122 17.08 7.29 6.41
N SER A 123 16.47 7.98 7.39
CA SER A 123 15.71 7.35 8.48
C SER A 123 14.40 6.73 8.04
N SER A 124 13.89 7.12 6.87
CA SER A 124 12.66 6.62 6.26
C SER A 124 12.91 5.59 5.14
N LEU A 125 14.13 5.08 5.05
CA LEU A 125 14.45 4.02 4.09
C LEU A 125 13.70 2.74 4.45
N LEU A 126 13.10 2.14 3.44
CA LEU A 126 12.57 0.81 3.48
C LEU A 126 13.44 -0.06 2.56
N PRO A 127 14.38 -0.83 3.15
CA PRO A 127 15.27 -1.69 2.38
C PRO A 127 14.49 -2.67 1.52
N VAL A 128 15.15 -3.28 0.53
CA VAL A 128 14.52 -4.31 -0.30
C VAL A 128 13.98 -5.44 0.57
N HIS A 129 12.72 -5.77 0.37
CA HIS A 129 12.01 -6.84 1.06
C HIS A 129 10.85 -7.32 0.20
N ALA A 130 10.35 -8.50 0.50
CA ALA A 130 9.02 -8.94 0.11
C ALA A 130 8.22 -9.21 1.39
N ASP A 131 6.99 -8.75 1.44
CA ASP A 131 6.16 -8.89 2.65
C ASP A 131 5.97 -10.35 3.04
N THR A 132 5.94 -11.26 2.06
CA THR A 132 5.87 -12.70 2.28
C THR A 132 7.07 -13.27 3.05
N TRP A 133 8.22 -12.62 3.03
CA TRP A 133 9.37 -13.03 3.85
C TRP A 133 9.14 -12.79 5.35
N SER A 134 8.15 -11.96 5.67
CA SER A 134 7.73 -11.65 7.06
C SER A 134 6.41 -12.32 7.44
N GLY A 135 6.00 -13.39 6.74
CA GLY A 135 4.83 -14.20 7.08
C GLY A 135 3.50 -13.69 6.49
N ASP A 136 3.51 -12.69 5.62
CA ASP A 136 2.31 -12.29 4.87
C ASP A 136 1.91 -13.37 3.86
N SER A 137 0.60 -13.47 3.58
CA SER A 137 0.08 -14.44 2.63
C SER A 137 0.34 -14.00 1.18
N PRO A 138 0.79 -14.90 0.28
CA PRO A 138 0.95 -14.57 -1.14
C PRO A 138 -0.37 -14.27 -1.87
N PHE A 139 -1.52 -14.48 -1.21
CA PHE A 139 -2.85 -14.14 -1.73
C PHE A 139 -3.27 -12.69 -1.41
N GLU A 140 -2.36 -11.87 -0.93
CA GLU A 140 -2.61 -10.48 -0.61
C GLU A 140 -2.13 -9.57 -1.74
N VAL A 141 -2.81 -8.43 -1.89
CA VAL A 141 -2.35 -7.30 -2.69
C VAL A 141 -2.22 -6.07 -1.81
N VAL A 142 -1.25 -5.21 -2.14
CA VAL A 142 -1.13 -3.90 -1.49
C VAL A 142 -1.73 -2.83 -2.39
N VAL A 143 -2.66 -2.08 -1.86
CA VAL A 143 -3.07 -0.79 -2.42
C VAL A 143 -2.13 0.26 -1.86
N TRP A 144 -1.45 1.00 -2.75
CA TRP A 144 -0.57 2.11 -2.41
C TRP A 144 -1.11 3.39 -3.04
N LEU A 145 -1.33 4.40 -2.22
CA LEU A 145 -2.01 5.64 -2.61
C LEU A 145 -1.12 6.83 -2.26
N PRO A 146 -0.61 7.58 -3.26
CA PRO A 146 0.13 8.80 -3.03
C PRO A 146 -0.79 9.96 -2.66
N LEU A 147 -0.32 10.85 -1.79
CA LEU A 147 -0.99 12.12 -1.46
C LEU A 147 -0.38 13.31 -2.20
N VAL A 148 0.72 13.08 -2.87
CA VAL A 148 1.47 14.00 -3.74
C VAL A 148 2.03 13.22 -4.91
N ASP A 149 2.48 13.87 -5.98
CA ASP A 149 3.14 13.18 -7.07
C ASP A 149 4.41 12.47 -6.59
N CYS A 150 4.53 11.19 -6.91
CA CYS A 150 5.68 10.35 -6.56
C CYS A 150 6.38 9.90 -7.85
N TYR A 151 7.63 10.32 -8.01
CA TYR A 151 8.42 10.10 -9.23
C TYR A 151 9.90 9.93 -8.88
N ARG A 152 10.68 9.31 -9.77
CA ARG A 152 12.14 9.09 -9.61
C ARG A 152 12.48 8.56 -8.21
N SER A 153 13.42 9.20 -7.49
CA SER A 153 13.84 8.83 -6.14
C SER A 153 12.76 9.04 -5.06
N LYS A 154 11.76 9.90 -5.34
CA LYS A 154 10.55 10.12 -4.53
C LYS A 154 9.50 8.98 -4.69
N ALA A 155 9.75 7.96 -5.51
CA ALA A 155 8.90 6.80 -5.74
C ALA A 155 9.34 5.57 -4.94
N MET A 156 8.61 4.47 -5.09
CA MET A 156 9.07 3.13 -4.72
C MET A 156 9.53 2.38 -5.97
N TYR A 157 10.31 1.33 -5.76
CA TYR A 157 10.66 0.38 -6.81
C TYR A 157 10.09 -1.01 -6.51
N ILE A 158 9.92 -1.81 -7.56
CA ILE A 158 9.54 -3.21 -7.51
C ILE A 158 10.40 -4.02 -8.47
N LEU A 159 10.74 -5.25 -8.12
CA LEU A 159 11.36 -6.21 -9.01
C LEU A 159 10.26 -6.92 -9.81
N PRO A 160 10.26 -6.88 -11.16
CA PRO A 160 9.25 -7.54 -11.97
C PRO A 160 9.26 -9.07 -11.82
N PRO A 161 8.12 -9.77 -12.06
CA PRO A 161 8.01 -11.21 -11.86
C PRO A 161 9.07 -12.06 -12.57
N VAL A 162 9.47 -11.66 -13.77
CA VAL A 162 10.50 -12.40 -14.53
C VAL A 162 11.85 -12.34 -13.82
N ALA A 163 12.28 -11.15 -13.40
CA ALA A 163 13.55 -10.97 -12.69
C ALA A 163 13.50 -11.58 -11.27
N ASP A 164 12.32 -11.56 -10.61
CA ASP A 164 12.13 -12.25 -9.32
C ASP A 164 12.27 -13.76 -9.45
N ALA A 165 11.75 -14.35 -10.51
CA ALA A 165 11.89 -15.79 -10.78
C ALA A 165 13.36 -16.19 -10.99
N GLU A 166 14.17 -15.35 -11.64
CA GLU A 166 15.60 -15.54 -11.82
C GLU A 166 16.35 -15.37 -10.48
N LEU A 167 16.02 -14.34 -9.71
CA LEU A 167 16.58 -14.11 -8.37
C LEU A 167 16.27 -15.29 -7.45
N SER A 168 15.04 -15.80 -7.45
CA SER A 168 14.62 -16.90 -6.58
C SER A 168 15.41 -18.20 -6.81
N GLN A 169 15.87 -18.44 -8.04
CA GLN A 169 16.75 -19.58 -8.35
C GLN A 169 18.16 -19.42 -7.73
N GLN A 170 18.63 -18.18 -7.57
CA GLN A 170 19.94 -17.85 -7.02
C GLN A 170 19.90 -17.59 -5.50
N PHE A 171 18.70 -17.41 -4.92
CA PHE A 171 18.52 -16.99 -3.52
C PHE A 171 19.10 -18.00 -2.51
N VAL A 172 19.12 -19.29 -2.85
CA VAL A 172 19.71 -20.36 -2.02
C VAL A 172 21.24 -20.18 -1.88
N GLU A 173 21.90 -19.61 -2.90
CA GLU A 173 23.35 -19.36 -2.90
C GLU A 173 23.70 -18.04 -2.19
N SER A 174 22.74 -17.13 -2.05
CA SER A 174 22.92 -15.79 -1.48
C SER A 174 22.49 -15.68 -0.01
N ALA A 175 22.13 -16.79 0.63
CA ALA A 175 21.69 -16.83 2.02
C ALA A 175 22.80 -16.31 2.96
N GLY A 176 22.61 -15.08 3.48
CA GLY A 176 23.56 -14.40 4.36
C GLY A 176 23.91 -12.97 3.95
N ASN A 177 23.51 -12.53 2.77
CA ASN A 177 23.70 -11.16 2.31
C ASN A 177 22.73 -10.21 3.03
N ASN A 178 23.19 -8.99 3.28
CA ASN A 178 22.32 -7.93 3.81
C ASN A 178 21.42 -7.37 2.70
N SER A 179 20.42 -6.57 3.08
CA SER A 179 19.45 -6.00 2.13
C SER A 179 20.07 -5.02 1.13
N GLU A 180 21.20 -4.40 1.45
CA GLU A 180 21.92 -3.52 0.52
C GLU A 180 22.62 -4.34 -0.57
N ASP A 181 23.28 -5.43 -0.22
CA ASP A 181 23.92 -6.34 -1.20
C ASP A 181 22.86 -6.91 -2.16
N LEU A 182 21.68 -7.28 -1.60
CA LEU A 182 20.56 -7.72 -2.42
C LEU A 182 20.10 -6.63 -3.37
N TYR A 183 19.94 -5.39 -2.89
CA TYR A 183 19.57 -4.26 -3.76
C TYR A 183 20.61 -4.05 -4.87
N GLN A 184 21.89 -4.09 -4.55
CA GLN A 184 22.96 -3.90 -5.56
C GLN A 184 22.91 -4.98 -6.64
N SER A 185 22.53 -6.22 -6.29
CA SER A 185 22.42 -7.32 -7.26
C SER A 185 21.23 -7.15 -8.22
N ILE A 186 20.13 -6.51 -7.77
CA ILE A 186 18.88 -6.38 -8.56
C ILE A 186 18.64 -4.98 -9.13
N ARG A 187 19.47 -3.98 -8.79
CA ARG A 187 19.20 -2.57 -9.13
C ARG A 187 19.06 -2.28 -10.63
N GLY A 188 19.63 -3.14 -11.48
CA GLY A 188 19.50 -3.03 -12.93
C GLY A 188 18.15 -3.49 -13.48
N GLU A 189 17.43 -4.30 -12.72
CA GLU A 189 16.19 -4.95 -13.12
C GLU A 189 14.94 -4.34 -12.47
N VAL A 190 15.11 -3.56 -11.39
CA VAL A 190 13.97 -2.96 -10.68
C VAL A 190 13.28 -1.89 -11.54
N LYS A 191 11.96 -1.78 -11.38
CA LYS A 191 11.12 -0.74 -11.96
C LYS A 191 10.79 0.31 -10.90
N TRP A 192 11.16 1.56 -11.16
CA TRP A 192 10.70 2.70 -10.38
C TRP A 192 9.29 3.09 -10.80
N LEU A 193 8.38 3.17 -9.84
CA LEU A 193 6.95 3.33 -10.08
C LEU A 193 6.54 4.78 -9.91
N ASN A 194 6.44 5.52 -11.01
CA ASN A 194 5.90 6.88 -10.99
C ASN A 194 4.38 6.78 -10.82
N VAL A 195 3.85 7.37 -9.76
CA VAL A 195 2.41 7.39 -9.44
C VAL A 195 2.03 8.82 -9.07
N GLY A 196 1.17 9.43 -9.87
CA GLY A 196 0.70 10.79 -9.64
C GLY A 196 -0.40 10.88 -8.58
N TYR A 197 -0.59 12.06 -8.01
CA TYR A 197 -1.78 12.34 -7.21
C TYR A 197 -3.04 12.15 -8.09
N GLY A 198 -4.00 11.38 -7.62
CA GLY A 198 -5.16 10.99 -8.44
C GLY A 198 -5.04 9.60 -9.06
N GLU A 199 -3.90 8.93 -8.88
CA GLU A 199 -3.69 7.55 -9.27
C GLU A 199 -3.55 6.64 -8.05
N VAL A 200 -3.78 5.36 -8.25
CA VAL A 200 -3.58 4.30 -7.26
C VAL A 200 -2.75 3.18 -7.87
N LEU A 201 -1.77 2.72 -7.11
CA LEU A 201 -0.95 1.57 -7.42
C LEU A 201 -1.48 0.35 -6.65
N ILE A 202 -1.68 -0.77 -7.33
CA ILE A 202 -1.96 -2.06 -6.70
C ILE A 202 -0.86 -3.02 -7.13
N PHE A 203 -0.15 -3.60 -6.17
CA PHE A 203 1.00 -4.43 -6.47
C PHE A 203 1.04 -5.74 -5.67
N ASN A 204 1.77 -6.70 -6.21
CA ASN A 204 2.05 -7.99 -5.59
C ASN A 204 3.16 -7.83 -4.52
N GLN A 205 2.77 -7.95 -3.27
CA GLN A 205 3.69 -7.82 -2.14
C GLN A 205 4.68 -8.98 -1.98
N ALA A 206 4.48 -10.07 -2.72
CA ALA A 206 5.44 -11.18 -2.75
C ALA A 206 6.67 -10.86 -3.60
N LEU A 207 6.63 -9.82 -4.43
CA LEU A 207 7.78 -9.36 -5.20
C LEU A 207 8.68 -8.45 -4.34
N PRO A 208 10.01 -8.54 -4.49
CA PRO A 208 10.95 -7.63 -3.84
C PRO A 208 10.66 -6.19 -4.21
N HIS A 209 10.53 -5.33 -3.21
CA HIS A 209 10.25 -3.91 -3.38
C HIS A 209 10.88 -3.10 -2.25
N GLY A 210 10.88 -1.78 -2.41
CA GLY A 210 11.45 -0.87 -1.42
C GLY A 210 11.50 0.57 -1.90
N ASN A 211 12.28 1.39 -1.20
CA ASN A 211 12.62 2.74 -1.61
C ASN A 211 14.11 3.02 -1.39
N ARG A 212 14.55 4.16 -1.90
CA ARG A 212 15.90 4.70 -1.67
C ARG A 212 15.76 6.11 -1.12
N ILE A 213 16.88 6.75 -0.81
CA ILE A 213 16.91 8.16 -0.38
C ILE A 213 16.16 9.01 -1.41
N ASN A 214 15.28 9.86 -0.93
CA ASN A 214 14.57 10.83 -1.75
C ASN A 214 15.54 11.97 -2.11
N GLU A 215 16.03 12.01 -3.33
CA GLU A 215 16.96 13.03 -3.85
C GLU A 215 16.22 14.24 -4.46
N GLU A 216 14.87 14.18 -4.51
CA GLU A 216 14.05 15.28 -5.00
C GLU A 216 13.90 16.36 -3.91
N SER A 217 13.50 17.57 -4.33
CA SER A 217 13.35 18.72 -3.43
C SER A 217 12.05 18.72 -2.60
N GLU A 218 11.19 17.73 -2.80
CA GLU A 218 9.87 17.64 -2.19
C GLU A 218 9.70 16.38 -1.36
N THR A 219 8.88 16.45 -0.34
CA THR A 219 8.56 15.31 0.53
C THR A 219 7.62 14.33 -0.16
N ARG A 220 7.88 13.03 -0.03
CA ARG A 220 6.95 11.97 -0.40
C ARG A 220 5.96 11.70 0.73
N TRP A 221 4.70 11.57 0.34
CA TRP A 221 3.61 11.09 1.19
C TRP A 221 2.88 9.97 0.50
N SER A 222 2.79 8.83 1.14
CA SER A 222 2.04 7.70 0.60
C SER A 222 1.42 6.86 1.70
N MET A 223 0.23 6.36 1.42
CA MET A 223 -0.46 5.38 2.26
C MET A 223 -0.37 4.00 1.64
N ASN A 224 -0.41 2.95 2.46
CA ASN A 224 -0.59 1.59 1.99
C ASN A 224 -1.51 0.79 2.91
N CYS A 225 -2.22 -0.16 2.31
CA CYS A 225 -3.10 -1.07 3.03
C CYS A 225 -3.22 -2.38 2.24
N ARG A 226 -3.26 -3.50 2.97
CA ARG A 226 -3.38 -4.83 2.37
C ARG A 226 -4.82 -5.28 2.24
N PHE A 227 -5.09 -5.95 1.13
CA PHE A 227 -6.38 -6.56 0.81
C PHE A 227 -6.19 -7.99 0.34
N LYS A 228 -7.17 -8.83 0.62
CA LYS A 228 -7.22 -10.22 0.17
C LYS A 228 -8.65 -10.74 0.11
N GLY A 229 -8.86 -11.88 -0.55
CA GLY A 229 -10.13 -12.60 -0.46
C GLY A 229 -10.33 -13.17 0.95
N VAL A 230 -11.55 -13.00 1.50
CA VAL A 230 -11.87 -13.47 2.85
C VAL A 230 -11.56 -14.96 3.04
N PHE A 231 -11.84 -15.77 2.01
CA PHE A 231 -11.72 -17.24 2.05
C PHE A 231 -10.40 -17.77 1.47
N THR A 232 -9.47 -16.89 1.11
CA THR A 232 -8.14 -17.32 0.66
C THR A 232 -7.25 -17.66 1.87
N PRO A 233 -6.22 -18.51 1.69
CA PRO A 233 -5.31 -18.86 2.79
C PRO A 233 -4.66 -17.64 3.44
N TYR A 234 -4.63 -17.64 4.77
CA TYR A 234 -3.95 -16.64 5.59
C TYR A 234 -2.54 -17.13 5.93
N GLY A 235 -1.58 -16.21 6.04
CA GLY A 235 -0.29 -16.43 6.65
C GLY A 235 -0.36 -16.24 8.17
N ASP A 236 0.65 -15.61 8.75
CA ASP A 236 0.70 -15.32 10.19
C ASP A 236 -0.33 -14.25 10.59
N LYS A 237 -0.67 -13.34 9.66
CA LYS A 237 -1.66 -12.26 9.87
C LYS A 237 -3.08 -12.76 9.57
N LYS A 238 -3.95 -12.76 10.59
CA LYS A 238 -5.28 -13.41 10.56
C LYS A 238 -6.44 -12.43 10.66
N ILE A 239 -7.64 -12.92 10.36
CA ILE A 239 -8.90 -12.21 10.62
C ILE A 239 -9.06 -12.01 12.14
N GLY A 240 -9.50 -10.81 12.51
CA GLY A 240 -9.72 -10.39 13.91
C GLY A 240 -8.47 -9.83 14.58
N GLU A 241 -7.27 -10.10 14.06
CA GLU A 241 -6.00 -9.61 14.60
C GLU A 241 -5.36 -8.55 13.70
N PHE A 242 -5.38 -8.78 12.39
CA PHE A 242 -4.77 -7.92 11.39
C PHE A 242 -5.72 -7.53 10.27
N PHE A 243 -6.63 -8.43 9.88
CA PHE A 243 -7.64 -8.22 8.85
C PHE A 243 -9.05 -8.25 9.43
N GLU A 244 -9.98 -7.55 8.76
CA GLU A 244 -11.41 -7.75 8.94
C GLU A 244 -12.12 -7.87 7.59
N PRO A 245 -13.19 -8.69 7.51
CA PRO A 245 -14.04 -8.75 6.31
C PRO A 245 -14.79 -7.44 6.12
N ILE A 246 -14.73 -6.86 4.91
CA ILE A 246 -15.39 -5.58 4.61
C ILE A 246 -16.54 -5.70 3.59
N THR A 247 -16.58 -6.75 2.77
CA THR A 247 -17.58 -6.89 1.69
C THR A 247 -18.24 -8.27 1.64
N LEU A 248 -18.56 -8.87 2.79
CA LEU A 248 -19.25 -10.17 2.83
C LEU A 248 -20.60 -10.13 2.13
N ARG A 249 -20.84 -11.10 1.24
CA ARG A 249 -22.09 -11.27 0.52
C ARG A 249 -23.12 -12.04 1.36
N ALA A 250 -24.41 -11.94 0.97
CA ALA A 250 -25.50 -12.55 1.74
C ALA A 250 -25.34 -14.07 1.92
N ALA A 251 -24.91 -14.79 0.87
CA ALA A 251 -24.70 -16.24 0.93
C ALA A 251 -23.60 -16.60 1.97
N SER A 252 -22.49 -15.87 1.96
CA SER A 252 -21.39 -16.08 2.92
C SER A 252 -21.81 -15.77 4.36
N LYS A 253 -22.55 -14.69 4.56
CA LYS A 253 -23.14 -14.38 5.90
C LYS A 253 -24.05 -15.49 6.37
N THR A 254 -24.91 -16.02 5.50
CA THR A 254 -25.79 -17.15 5.82
C THR A 254 -25.00 -18.42 6.14
N GLY A 255 -23.99 -18.76 5.31
CA GLY A 255 -23.13 -19.91 5.53
C GLY A 255 -22.34 -19.85 6.83
N MET A 256 -21.76 -18.68 7.16
CA MET A 256 -21.01 -18.48 8.41
C MET A 256 -21.92 -18.57 9.66
N ALA A 257 -23.19 -18.23 9.55
CA ALA A 257 -24.17 -18.34 10.63
C ALA A 257 -24.77 -19.74 10.76
N TYR A 258 -24.59 -20.62 9.75
CA TYR A 258 -25.21 -21.96 9.75
C TYR A 258 -24.71 -22.82 10.91
N ARG A 259 -25.64 -23.56 11.51
CA ARG A 259 -25.35 -24.57 12.53
C ARG A 259 -25.94 -25.90 12.10
N LEU A 260 -25.14 -26.95 12.15
CA LEU A 260 -25.63 -28.30 11.89
C LEU A 260 -26.72 -28.65 12.90
N PRO A 261 -27.85 -29.25 12.45
CA PRO A 261 -28.82 -29.81 13.36
C PRO A 261 -28.16 -30.87 14.28
N LYS A 262 -28.44 -30.81 15.56
CA LYS A 262 -28.00 -31.88 16.48
C LYS A 262 -28.79 -33.14 16.09
N VAL A 263 -28.10 -34.16 15.65
CA VAL A 263 -28.70 -35.52 15.48
C VAL A 263 -28.83 -36.04 16.90
N SER A 264 -30.08 -36.21 17.35
CA SER A 264 -30.41 -36.84 18.63
C SER A 264 -30.13 -38.34 18.59
#